data_9a7076a1004a063c8a2b4e554dba2d44
#
_entry.id   9a7076a1004a063c8a2b4e554dba2d44
#
_cell.length_a   1.000
_cell.length_b   1.000
_cell.length_c   1.000
_cell.angle_alpha   90.00
_cell.angle_beta   90.00
_cell.angle_gamma   90.00
#
_symmetry.space_group_name_H-M   'P 1'
#
loop_
_entity.id
_entity.type
_entity.pdbx_description
1 polymer ?
#
loop_
_entity_poly.entity_id
_entity_poly.type
_entity_poly.pdbx_seq_one_letter_code
_entity_poly.pdbx_strand_id
1 'polypeptide(L)'
;MAVNFFCPANAVSEFFENLMNNICKALYDGLYNVADSQFKGMFESLNNMISDSTAFITQNPQAWSSSAYGFIKSIAENVCIPIAGCIVTFVFCLELIHMVQDNNQMHAITPEKMIIVMLKLGCFLLIASKSFDIVMGIYDIGSWAAKQVNPLAAGGVGIDRLDQILKAPDDGKYDFGLVFNMLINLILIFVARVVVFALAVAIFVKTNLWYLELLIYTSVAPLPMSTFMNREWGQIGNNYVRKIIAVCFEGFFMLVAFGLYSALVMNLQFADGDEFMLKLFMTIGCGFALFFTLCKAGNISASVFNAH
;
A
#
# COMPACT_ATOMS: atom_id res chain seq x y z
N MET A 1 -85.60 -10.76 13.63
CA MET A 1 -84.35 -10.09 13.97
C MET A 1 -83.25 -10.67 13.08
N ALA A 2 -83.02 -10.09 11.91
CA ALA A 2 -82.01 -10.55 10.99
C ALA A 2 -80.77 -9.68 11.20
N VAL A 3 -79.75 -10.25 11.74
CA VAL A 3 -78.45 -9.58 11.90
C VAL A 3 -77.73 -9.60 10.56
N ASN A 4 -77.78 -8.47 9.84
CA ASN A 4 -76.96 -8.27 8.63
C ASN A 4 -75.47 -8.26 8.98
N PHE A 5 -74.78 -9.38 8.80
CA PHE A 5 -73.35 -9.44 8.69
C PHE A 5 -72.89 -8.98 7.28
N PHE A 6 -73.10 -7.69 6.99
CA PHE A 6 -72.44 -7.06 5.85
C PHE A 6 -71.09 -6.53 6.34
N CYS A 7 -70.06 -7.36 6.25
CA CYS A 7 -68.72 -6.84 6.39
C CYS A 7 -68.48 -5.96 5.15
N PRO A 8 -68.23 -4.64 5.27
CA PRO A 8 -68.07 -3.79 4.10
C PRO A 8 -66.82 -4.26 3.35
N ALA A 9 -66.97 -4.51 2.06
CA ALA A 9 -65.90 -4.98 1.16
C ALA A 9 -64.62 -4.15 1.30
N ASN A 10 -64.72 -2.87 1.67
CA ASN A 10 -63.64 -1.95 1.95
C ASN A 10 -62.81 -2.35 3.21
N ALA A 11 -63.46 -2.87 4.26
CA ALA A 11 -62.73 -3.25 5.49
C ALA A 11 -61.91 -4.51 5.29
N VAL A 12 -62.34 -5.40 4.41
CA VAL A 12 -61.60 -6.62 4.05
C VAL A 12 -60.43 -6.26 3.12
N SER A 13 -60.59 -5.35 2.17
CA SER A 13 -59.49 -4.87 1.33
C SER A 13 -58.43 -4.10 2.12
N GLU A 14 -58.83 -3.20 3.04
CA GLU A 14 -57.90 -2.51 3.95
C GLU A 14 -57.12 -3.48 4.86
N PHE A 15 -57.79 -4.52 5.36
CA PHE A 15 -57.11 -5.54 6.17
C PHE A 15 -56.04 -6.28 5.34
N PHE A 16 -56.34 -6.70 4.08
CA PHE A 16 -55.37 -7.34 3.23
C PHE A 16 -54.23 -6.40 2.82
N GLU A 17 -54.52 -5.13 2.51
CA GLU A 17 -53.48 -4.13 2.19
C GLU A 17 -52.54 -3.91 3.40
N ASN A 18 -53.11 -3.74 4.61
CA ASN A 18 -52.30 -3.60 5.83
C ASN A 18 -51.49 -4.84 6.14
N LEU A 19 -52.03 -6.05 5.93
CA LEU A 19 -51.33 -7.29 6.13
C LEU A 19 -50.16 -7.43 5.10
N MET A 20 -50.40 -7.14 3.84
CA MET A 20 -49.35 -7.16 2.80
C MET A 20 -48.29 -6.11 3.08
N ASN A 21 -48.67 -4.90 3.43
CA ASN A 21 -47.71 -3.84 3.78
C ASN A 21 -46.81 -4.25 4.98
N ASN A 22 -47.40 -4.88 6.01
CA ASN A 22 -46.62 -5.36 7.16
C ASN A 22 -45.66 -6.51 6.78
N ILE A 23 -46.09 -7.43 5.94
CA ILE A 23 -45.23 -8.52 5.45
C ILE A 23 -44.09 -7.96 4.59
N CYS A 24 -44.41 -7.08 3.63
CA CYS A 24 -43.42 -6.44 2.76
C CYS A 24 -42.41 -5.60 3.59
N LYS A 25 -42.89 -4.88 4.62
CA LYS A 25 -42.03 -4.13 5.55
C LYS A 25 -41.07 -5.05 6.30
N ALA A 26 -41.56 -6.14 6.88
CA ALA A 26 -40.70 -7.08 7.61
C ALA A 26 -39.66 -7.74 6.70
N LEU A 27 -40.00 -8.05 5.46
CA LEU A 27 -39.06 -8.57 4.46
C LEU A 27 -38.03 -7.52 4.04
N TYR A 28 -38.48 -6.27 3.79
CA TYR A 28 -37.59 -5.16 3.45
C TYR A 28 -36.60 -4.86 4.56
N ASP A 29 -37.05 -4.75 5.82
CA ASP A 29 -36.20 -4.51 6.98
C ASP A 29 -35.18 -5.64 7.18
N GLY A 30 -35.59 -6.90 6.94
CA GLY A 30 -34.68 -8.04 6.98
C GLY A 30 -33.59 -7.96 5.91
N LEU A 31 -33.96 -7.68 4.66
CA LEU A 31 -33.02 -7.52 3.55
C LEU A 31 -32.10 -6.30 3.77
N TYR A 32 -32.64 -5.19 4.28
CA TYR A 32 -31.87 -3.98 4.59
C TYR A 32 -30.82 -4.25 5.65
N ASN A 33 -31.15 -4.94 6.73
CA ASN A 33 -30.18 -5.27 7.79
C ASN A 33 -29.05 -6.16 7.25
N VAL A 34 -29.36 -7.11 6.37
CA VAL A 34 -28.33 -7.93 5.71
C VAL A 34 -27.47 -7.08 4.80
N ALA A 35 -28.06 -6.20 3.99
CA ALA A 35 -27.34 -5.29 3.09
C ALA A 35 -26.41 -4.34 3.86
N ASP A 36 -26.87 -3.76 4.96
CA ASP A 36 -26.08 -2.90 5.83
C ASP A 36 -24.88 -3.63 6.44
N SER A 37 -25.11 -4.85 6.94
CA SER A 37 -24.03 -5.70 7.46
C SER A 37 -22.99 -6.04 6.40
N GLN A 38 -23.42 -6.37 5.15
CA GLN A 38 -22.49 -6.66 4.05
C GLN A 38 -21.72 -5.43 3.62
N PHE A 39 -22.37 -4.27 3.57
CA PHE A 39 -21.76 -3.00 3.20
C PHE A 39 -20.73 -2.54 4.24
N LYS A 40 -21.08 -2.57 5.53
CA LYS A 40 -20.14 -2.29 6.62
C LYS A 40 -18.93 -3.22 6.61
N GLY A 41 -19.17 -4.53 6.46
CA GLY A 41 -18.10 -5.54 6.38
C GLY A 41 -17.17 -5.36 5.17
N MET A 42 -17.64 -4.75 4.07
CA MET A 42 -16.83 -4.42 2.92
C MET A 42 -15.79 -3.35 3.26
N PHE A 43 -16.21 -2.24 3.88
CA PHE A 43 -15.29 -1.17 4.28
C PHE A 43 -14.40 -1.56 5.45
N GLU A 44 -14.93 -2.32 6.41
CA GLU A 44 -14.15 -2.85 7.52
C GLU A 44 -12.98 -3.72 7.02
N SER A 45 -13.22 -4.60 6.06
CA SER A 45 -12.18 -5.43 5.46
C SER A 45 -11.09 -4.60 4.79
N LEU A 46 -11.46 -3.54 4.07
CA LEU A 46 -10.52 -2.64 3.41
C LEU A 46 -9.74 -1.80 4.44
N ASN A 47 -10.42 -1.24 5.44
CA ASN A 47 -9.80 -0.45 6.50
C ASN A 47 -8.82 -1.28 7.33
N ASN A 48 -9.18 -2.52 7.67
CA ASN A 48 -8.29 -3.43 8.38
C ASN A 48 -7.03 -3.71 7.55
N MET A 49 -7.18 -3.95 6.25
CA MET A 49 -6.04 -4.22 5.38
C MET A 49 -5.13 -2.99 5.20
N ILE A 50 -5.71 -1.78 5.12
CA ILE A 50 -4.95 -0.52 5.11
C ILE A 50 -4.22 -0.33 6.45
N SER A 51 -4.89 -0.59 7.57
CA SER A 51 -4.30 -0.50 8.91
C SER A 51 -3.14 -1.48 9.10
N ASP A 52 -3.34 -2.74 8.70
CA ASP A 52 -2.31 -3.77 8.76
C ASP A 52 -1.12 -3.43 7.86
N SER A 53 -1.38 -2.96 6.63
CA SER A 53 -0.34 -2.49 5.71
C SER A 53 0.43 -1.29 6.27
N THR A 54 -0.27 -0.36 6.94
CA THR A 54 0.33 0.81 7.59
C THR A 54 1.22 0.40 8.75
N ALA A 55 0.74 -0.49 9.62
CA ALA A 55 1.51 -1.06 10.72
C ALA A 55 2.77 -1.77 10.19
N PHE A 56 2.64 -2.53 9.11
CA PHE A 56 3.72 -3.25 8.47
C PHE A 56 4.79 -2.31 7.89
N ILE A 57 4.41 -1.23 7.19
CA ILE A 57 5.34 -0.24 6.61
C ILE A 57 6.10 0.52 7.69
N THR A 58 5.48 0.74 8.85
CA THR A 58 6.08 1.50 9.95
C THR A 58 6.88 0.65 10.95
N GLN A 59 6.82 -0.69 10.84
CA GLN A 59 7.58 -1.60 11.70
C GLN A 59 9.04 -1.71 11.26
N ASN A 60 9.93 -1.99 12.26
CA ASN A 60 11.31 -2.35 11.97
C ASN A 60 11.35 -3.76 11.33
N PRO A 61 12.15 -3.98 10.26
CA PRO A 61 12.28 -5.29 9.60
C PRO A 61 12.65 -6.45 10.54
N GLN A 62 13.45 -6.19 11.54
CA GLN A 62 13.84 -7.17 12.55
C GLN A 62 12.65 -7.59 13.43
N ALA A 63 11.73 -6.66 13.73
CA ALA A 63 10.55 -6.93 14.55
C ALA A 63 9.50 -7.73 13.76
N TRP A 64 9.42 -7.53 12.45
CA TRP A 64 8.47 -8.25 11.59
C TRP A 64 8.82 -9.74 11.43
N SER A 65 10.08 -10.05 11.12
CA SER A 65 10.56 -11.43 11.01
C SER A 65 12.05 -11.51 11.32
N SER A 66 12.36 -11.93 12.53
CA SER A 66 13.75 -12.14 12.95
C SER A 66 14.46 -13.19 12.10
N SER A 67 13.73 -14.21 11.60
CA SER A 67 14.30 -15.24 10.73
C SER A 67 14.64 -14.72 9.34
N ALA A 68 13.73 -13.94 8.70
CA ALA A 68 13.99 -13.34 7.40
C ALA A 68 15.13 -12.32 7.48
N TYR A 69 15.13 -11.48 8.51
CA TYR A 69 16.20 -10.53 8.77
C TYR A 69 17.56 -11.23 8.99
N GLY A 70 17.60 -12.29 9.81
CA GLY A 70 18.80 -13.09 10.01
C GLY A 70 19.29 -13.76 8.74
N PHE A 71 18.38 -14.25 7.88
CA PHE A 71 18.72 -14.86 6.61
C PHE A 71 19.37 -13.87 5.63
N ILE A 72 18.76 -12.69 5.42
CA ILE A 72 19.33 -11.67 4.52
C ILE A 72 20.66 -11.12 5.05
N LYS A 73 20.78 -10.95 6.35
CA LYS A 73 22.04 -10.53 6.99
C LYS A 73 23.14 -11.57 6.79
N SER A 74 22.81 -12.84 6.95
CA SER A 74 23.74 -13.94 6.66
C SER A 74 24.21 -13.98 5.21
N ILE A 75 23.31 -13.72 4.24
CA ILE A 75 23.68 -13.59 2.84
C ILE A 75 24.64 -12.41 2.63
N ALA A 76 24.31 -11.24 3.19
CA ALA A 76 25.14 -10.06 3.07
C ALA A 76 26.55 -10.31 3.63
N GLU A 77 26.64 -10.87 4.85
CA GLU A 77 27.91 -11.07 5.56
C GLU A 77 28.73 -12.24 5.00
N ASN A 78 28.13 -13.39 4.73
CA ASN A 78 28.86 -14.61 4.39
C ASN A 78 29.07 -14.81 2.88
N VAL A 79 28.24 -14.16 2.04
CA VAL A 79 28.32 -14.32 0.58
C VAL A 79 28.75 -13.00 -0.07
N CYS A 80 28.01 -11.91 0.18
CA CYS A 80 28.22 -10.67 -0.57
C CYS A 80 29.49 -9.92 -0.13
N ILE A 81 29.84 -9.87 1.16
CA ILE A 81 31.06 -9.19 1.65
C ILE A 81 32.33 -9.83 1.10
N PRO A 82 32.54 -11.15 1.09
CA PRO A 82 33.73 -11.75 0.46
C PRO A 82 33.85 -11.42 -1.02
N ILE A 83 32.75 -11.47 -1.78
CA ILE A 83 32.74 -11.10 -3.21
C ILE A 83 33.05 -9.60 -3.36
N ALA A 84 32.46 -8.74 -2.53
CA ALA A 84 32.75 -7.31 -2.51
C ALA A 84 34.24 -7.04 -2.25
N GLY A 85 34.88 -7.81 -1.36
CA GLY A 85 36.31 -7.75 -1.12
C GLY A 85 37.15 -8.03 -2.38
N CYS A 86 36.79 -9.03 -3.16
CA CYS A 86 37.42 -9.32 -4.46
C CYS A 86 37.23 -8.15 -5.45
N ILE A 87 36.01 -7.58 -5.51
CA ILE A 87 35.72 -6.42 -6.37
C ILE A 87 36.54 -5.20 -5.95
N VAL A 88 36.60 -4.89 -4.66
CA VAL A 88 37.42 -3.77 -4.15
C VAL A 88 38.89 -3.96 -4.47
N THR A 89 39.41 -5.18 -4.34
CA THR A 89 40.81 -5.48 -4.69
C THR A 89 41.06 -5.26 -6.18
N PHE A 90 40.16 -5.72 -7.02
CA PHE A 90 40.26 -5.52 -8.49
C PHE A 90 40.20 -4.03 -8.85
N VAL A 91 39.21 -3.31 -8.31
CA VAL A 91 39.05 -1.87 -8.50
C VAL A 91 40.27 -1.08 -8.00
N PHE A 92 40.85 -1.50 -6.89
CA PHE A 92 42.10 -0.91 -6.39
C PHE A 92 43.27 -1.09 -7.36
N CYS A 93 43.44 -2.28 -7.95
CA CYS A 93 44.47 -2.52 -8.98
C CYS A 93 44.26 -1.60 -10.19
N LEU A 94 43.01 -1.44 -10.67
CA LEU A 94 42.68 -0.51 -11.77
C LEU A 94 43.02 0.93 -11.41
N GLU A 95 42.70 1.41 -10.21
CA GLU A 95 43.02 2.77 -9.78
C GLU A 95 44.53 3.02 -9.70
N LEU A 96 45.31 2.01 -9.27
CA LEU A 96 46.79 2.07 -9.34
C LEU A 96 47.30 2.18 -10.79
N ILE A 97 46.73 1.40 -11.73
CA ILE A 97 47.09 1.48 -13.15
C ILE A 97 46.79 2.86 -13.70
N HIS A 98 45.60 3.40 -13.45
CA HIS A 98 45.22 4.76 -13.86
C HIS A 98 46.16 5.83 -13.30
N MET A 99 46.52 5.70 -12.00
CA MET A 99 47.44 6.62 -11.36
C MET A 99 48.84 6.63 -12.05
N VAL A 100 49.32 5.46 -12.53
CA VAL A 100 50.58 5.35 -13.28
C VAL A 100 50.43 5.95 -14.68
N GLN A 101 49.30 5.72 -15.35
CA GLN A 101 49.04 6.22 -16.71
C GLN A 101 48.87 7.76 -16.76
N ASP A 102 48.11 8.30 -15.82
CA ASP A 102 47.82 9.76 -15.77
C ASP A 102 49.08 10.60 -15.54
N ASN A 103 50.14 10.05 -14.97
CA ASN A 103 51.36 10.78 -14.65
C ASN A 103 52.47 10.69 -15.67
N ASN A 104 52.33 10.04 -16.82
CA ASN A 104 53.26 9.95 -17.99
C ASN A 104 54.78 9.86 -17.64
N GLN A 105 55.17 9.89 -16.37
CA GLN A 105 56.54 9.76 -15.86
C GLN A 105 56.52 8.93 -14.56
N MET A 106 57.23 7.83 -14.54
CA MET A 106 57.37 6.97 -13.34
C MET A 106 57.90 7.70 -12.07
N HIS A 107 58.50 8.88 -12.24
CA HIS A 107 59.02 9.70 -11.12
C HIS A 107 58.01 10.60 -10.41
N ALA A 108 56.73 10.65 -10.87
CA ALA A 108 55.74 11.56 -10.33
C ALA A 108 54.79 10.92 -9.30
N ILE A 109 55.04 9.67 -8.90
CA ILE A 109 54.28 9.03 -7.81
C ILE A 109 54.82 9.59 -6.48
N THR A 110 54.23 10.67 -6.02
CA THR A 110 54.58 11.23 -4.71
C THR A 110 53.98 10.36 -3.59
N PRO A 111 54.70 10.17 -2.44
CA PRO A 111 54.14 9.43 -1.30
C PRO A 111 52.75 9.91 -0.86
N GLU A 112 52.48 11.20 -1.00
CA GLU A 112 51.21 11.83 -0.66
C GLU A 112 50.04 11.24 -1.51
N LYS A 113 50.22 11.02 -2.81
CA LYS A 113 49.20 10.41 -3.67
C LYS A 113 48.93 8.96 -3.29
N MET A 114 49.95 8.19 -2.93
CA MET A 114 49.78 6.82 -2.44
C MET A 114 49.00 6.77 -1.11
N ILE A 115 49.29 7.67 -0.18
CA ILE A 115 48.52 7.75 1.07
C ILE A 115 47.06 8.05 0.81
N ILE A 116 46.72 8.98 -0.11
CA ILE A 116 45.35 9.29 -0.48
C ILE A 116 44.64 8.07 -1.04
N VAL A 117 45.27 7.29 -1.92
CA VAL A 117 44.68 6.07 -2.50
C VAL A 117 44.47 4.99 -1.42
N MET A 118 45.44 4.81 -0.51
CA MET A 118 45.28 3.87 0.61
C MET A 118 44.15 4.28 1.57
N LEU A 119 44.00 5.58 1.84
CA LEU A 119 42.93 6.10 2.68
C LEU A 119 41.56 5.90 2.00
N LYS A 120 41.47 6.14 0.68
CA LYS A 120 40.26 5.82 -0.10
C LYS A 120 39.93 4.34 0.03
N LEU A 121 40.90 3.43 -0.19
CA LEU A 121 40.68 1.99 -0.08
C LEU A 121 40.12 1.62 1.30
N GLY A 122 40.70 2.13 2.38
CA GLY A 122 40.22 1.91 3.74
C GLY A 122 38.76 2.35 3.93
N CYS A 123 38.42 3.56 3.47
CA CYS A 123 37.04 4.08 3.52
C CYS A 123 36.07 3.20 2.75
N PHE A 124 36.41 2.77 1.55
CA PHE A 124 35.51 1.94 0.74
C PHE A 124 35.35 0.52 1.24
N LEU A 125 36.39 -0.06 1.84
CA LEU A 125 36.28 -1.33 2.57
C LEU A 125 35.32 -1.21 3.76
N LEU A 126 35.38 -0.11 4.50
CA LEU A 126 34.44 0.15 5.59
C LEU A 126 33.00 0.33 5.08
N ILE A 127 32.81 1.07 3.99
CA ILE A 127 31.49 1.25 3.38
C ILE A 127 30.94 -0.10 2.89
N ALA A 128 31.73 -0.90 2.21
CA ALA A 128 31.31 -2.22 1.72
C ALA A 128 30.97 -3.18 2.88
N SER A 129 31.81 -3.21 3.94
CA SER A 129 31.59 -4.08 5.10
C SER A 129 30.40 -3.65 5.97
N LYS A 130 30.07 -2.35 5.99
CA LYS A 130 28.95 -1.76 6.76
C LYS A 130 27.74 -1.42 5.89
N SER A 131 27.72 -1.85 4.64
CA SER A 131 26.68 -1.51 3.69
C SER A 131 25.30 -1.97 4.12
N PHE A 132 25.16 -3.13 4.77
CA PHE A 132 23.93 -3.62 5.34
C PHE A 132 23.37 -2.64 6.40
N ASP A 133 24.22 -2.23 7.34
CA ASP A 133 23.86 -1.29 8.42
C ASP A 133 23.49 0.09 7.85
N ILE A 134 24.19 0.53 6.80
CA ILE A 134 23.91 1.79 6.10
C ILE A 134 22.53 1.75 5.46
N VAL A 135 22.19 0.67 4.75
CA VAL A 135 20.87 0.52 4.12
C VAL A 135 19.76 0.45 5.16
N MET A 136 19.98 -0.26 6.27
CA MET A 136 19.02 -0.27 7.37
C MET A 136 18.82 1.12 7.98
N GLY A 137 19.88 1.92 8.12
CA GLY A 137 19.78 3.31 8.55
C GLY A 137 18.97 4.19 7.59
N ILE A 138 19.10 3.99 6.28
CA ILE A 138 18.28 4.69 5.26
C ILE A 138 16.82 4.26 5.40
N TYR A 139 16.55 2.96 5.61
CA TYR A 139 15.21 2.46 5.86
C TYR A 139 14.59 3.08 7.12
N ASP A 140 15.33 3.20 8.20
CA ASP A 140 14.86 3.80 9.46
C ASP A 140 14.42 5.26 9.24
N ILE A 141 15.12 6.02 8.39
CA ILE A 141 14.71 7.38 7.99
C ILE A 141 13.39 7.34 7.22
N GLY A 142 13.26 6.45 6.23
CA GLY A 142 12.02 6.28 5.47
C GLY A 142 10.84 5.86 6.37
N SER A 143 11.06 4.91 7.26
CA SER A 143 10.07 4.45 8.25
C SER A 143 9.69 5.55 9.25
N TRP A 144 10.66 6.37 9.69
CA TRP A 144 10.37 7.53 10.53
C TRP A 144 9.48 8.54 9.80
N ALA A 145 9.79 8.87 8.53
CA ALA A 145 8.96 9.75 7.71
C ALA A 145 7.55 9.18 7.53
N ALA A 146 7.43 7.88 7.29
CA ALA A 146 6.17 7.16 7.21
C ALA A 146 5.34 7.26 8.50
N LYS A 147 5.97 7.13 9.67
CA LYS A 147 5.30 7.29 10.97
C LYS A 147 4.69 8.67 11.19
N GLN A 148 5.26 9.73 10.62
CA GLN A 148 4.70 11.08 10.73
C GLN A 148 3.41 11.23 9.91
N VAL A 149 3.23 10.46 8.85
CA VAL A 149 2.02 10.47 8.00
C VAL A 149 0.92 9.58 8.59
N ASN A 150 1.26 8.54 9.33
CA ASN A 150 0.31 7.56 9.88
C ASN A 150 -0.90 8.17 10.61
N PRO A 151 -0.76 9.17 11.51
CA PRO A 151 -1.91 9.79 12.17
C PRO A 151 -2.88 10.48 11.21
N LEU A 152 -2.37 10.96 10.05
CA LEU A 152 -3.15 11.63 9.02
C LEU A 152 -3.85 10.62 8.10
N ALA A 153 -3.25 9.44 7.91
CA ALA A 153 -3.78 8.36 7.09
C ALA A 153 -4.79 7.46 7.82
N ALA A 154 -4.77 7.46 9.16
CA ALA A 154 -5.60 6.60 10.01
C ALA A 154 -7.08 7.03 10.10
N GLY A 155 -7.50 8.09 9.41
CA GLY A 155 -8.89 8.43 9.23
C GLY A 155 -9.58 7.32 8.45
N GLY A 156 -10.17 6.34 9.15
CA GLY A 156 -10.94 5.26 8.52
C GLY A 156 -12.00 5.83 7.58
N VAL A 157 -12.25 5.15 6.48
CA VAL A 157 -13.36 5.48 5.59
C VAL A 157 -14.66 5.40 6.39
N GLY A 158 -15.34 6.53 6.59
CA GLY A 158 -16.58 6.60 7.36
C GLY A 158 -17.63 5.63 6.81
N ILE A 159 -18.09 4.75 7.68
CA ILE A 159 -18.93 3.59 7.36
C ILE A 159 -20.43 3.97 7.34
N ASP A 160 -20.78 5.19 7.81
CA ASP A 160 -22.16 5.60 8.07
C ASP A 160 -22.94 6.06 6.81
N ARG A 161 -22.51 5.61 5.61
CA ARG A 161 -23.08 6.14 4.37
C ARG A 161 -24.13 5.25 3.70
N LEU A 162 -24.44 4.07 4.22
CA LEU A 162 -25.50 3.26 3.62
C LEU A 162 -26.84 3.97 3.70
N ASP A 163 -27.14 4.64 4.83
CA ASP A 163 -28.37 5.42 5.02
C ASP A 163 -28.48 6.61 4.04
N GLN A 164 -27.34 7.15 3.58
CA GLN A 164 -27.31 8.20 2.56
C GLN A 164 -27.49 7.65 1.14
N ILE A 165 -27.12 6.38 0.94
CA ILE A 165 -27.15 5.70 -0.36
C ILE A 165 -28.49 4.98 -0.57
N LEU A 166 -28.99 4.30 0.48
CA LEU A 166 -30.26 3.59 0.51
C LEU A 166 -31.26 4.35 1.43
N LYS A 167 -32.05 5.24 0.86
CA LYS A 167 -33.15 5.89 1.58
C LYS A 167 -34.29 4.90 1.75
N ALA A 168 -34.83 4.81 2.97
CA ALA A 168 -36.12 4.17 3.22
C ALA A 168 -37.24 4.93 2.47
N PRO A 169 -38.31 4.27 2.02
CA PRO A 169 -39.42 4.94 1.34
C PRO A 169 -40.06 5.99 2.26
N ASP A 170 -40.14 7.24 1.78
CA ASP A 170 -40.69 8.38 2.56
C ASP A 170 -42.20 8.21 2.84
N ASP A 171 -42.92 7.43 2.04
CA ASP A 171 -44.38 7.28 2.14
C ASP A 171 -44.85 6.17 3.09
N GLY A 172 -43.94 5.44 3.74
CA GLY A 172 -44.29 4.34 4.65
C GLY A 172 -45.06 3.18 4.01
N LYS A 173 -45.22 3.16 2.67
CA LYS A 173 -45.88 2.10 1.92
C LYS A 173 -44.83 1.15 1.36
N TYR A 174 -44.93 -0.09 1.79
CA TYR A 174 -44.04 -1.16 1.32
C TYR A 174 -44.80 -2.01 0.29
N ASP A 175 -44.38 -1.95 -0.96
CA ASP A 175 -44.89 -2.76 -2.05
C ASP A 175 -43.88 -3.90 -2.38
N PHE A 176 -44.37 -4.97 -2.98
CA PHE A 176 -43.59 -6.10 -3.44
C PHE A 176 -42.48 -5.66 -4.42
N GLY A 177 -42.70 -4.61 -5.21
CA GLY A 177 -41.72 -3.99 -6.08
C GLY A 177 -40.50 -3.43 -5.32
N LEU A 178 -40.72 -2.81 -4.16
CA LEU A 178 -39.65 -2.30 -3.29
C LEU A 178 -38.81 -3.42 -2.69
N VAL A 179 -39.48 -4.51 -2.26
CA VAL A 179 -38.78 -5.69 -1.73
C VAL A 179 -37.91 -6.33 -2.82
N PHE A 180 -38.43 -6.42 -4.05
CA PHE A 180 -37.68 -6.96 -5.18
C PHE A 180 -36.47 -6.07 -5.56
N ASN A 181 -36.63 -4.76 -5.58
CA ASN A 181 -35.53 -3.82 -5.80
C ASN A 181 -34.47 -3.93 -4.69
N MET A 182 -34.90 -4.10 -3.43
CA MET A 182 -33.99 -4.30 -2.31
C MET A 182 -33.16 -5.60 -2.44
N LEU A 183 -33.77 -6.65 -2.97
CA LEU A 183 -33.10 -7.92 -3.26
C LEU A 183 -32.04 -7.74 -4.37
N ILE A 184 -32.34 -6.97 -5.41
CA ILE A 184 -31.36 -6.63 -6.46
C ILE A 184 -30.21 -5.83 -5.87
N ASN A 185 -30.49 -4.83 -5.05
CA ASN A 185 -29.47 -4.02 -4.38
C ASN A 185 -28.58 -4.87 -3.46
N LEU A 186 -29.15 -5.83 -2.74
CA LEU A 186 -28.41 -6.78 -1.93
C LEU A 186 -27.42 -7.62 -2.77
N ILE A 187 -27.88 -8.12 -3.93
CA ILE A 187 -27.00 -8.88 -4.84
C ILE A 187 -25.86 -7.98 -5.34
N LEU A 188 -26.13 -6.73 -5.69
CA LEU A 188 -25.11 -5.77 -6.12
C LEU A 188 -24.10 -5.48 -5.03
N ILE A 189 -24.55 -5.30 -3.76
CA ILE A 189 -23.67 -5.12 -2.60
C ILE A 189 -22.79 -6.36 -2.41
N PHE A 190 -23.33 -7.56 -2.56
CA PHE A 190 -22.56 -8.79 -2.43
C PHE A 190 -21.45 -8.89 -3.49
N VAL A 191 -21.77 -8.58 -4.76
CA VAL A 191 -20.76 -8.53 -5.84
C VAL A 191 -19.70 -7.46 -5.53
N ALA A 192 -20.11 -6.26 -5.09
CA ALA A 192 -19.23 -5.19 -4.69
C ALA A 192 -18.28 -5.61 -3.57
N ARG A 193 -18.80 -6.32 -2.55
CA ARG A 193 -18.00 -6.85 -1.45
C ARG A 193 -16.90 -7.79 -1.93
N VAL A 194 -17.19 -8.69 -2.88
CA VAL A 194 -16.19 -9.59 -3.45
C VAL A 194 -15.09 -8.80 -4.17
N VAL A 195 -15.47 -7.76 -4.93
CA VAL A 195 -14.51 -6.90 -5.64
C VAL A 195 -13.63 -6.13 -4.64
N VAL A 196 -14.22 -5.52 -3.62
CA VAL A 196 -13.45 -4.77 -2.60
C VAL A 196 -12.55 -5.69 -1.78
N PHE A 197 -13.00 -6.91 -1.48
CA PHE A 197 -12.16 -7.92 -0.84
C PHE A 197 -10.95 -8.28 -1.72
N ALA A 198 -11.15 -8.46 -3.02
CA ALA A 198 -10.04 -8.70 -3.95
C ALA A 198 -9.05 -7.52 -3.99
N LEU A 199 -9.55 -6.27 -3.94
CA LEU A 199 -8.71 -5.07 -3.83
C LEU A 199 -7.94 -5.04 -2.52
N ALA A 200 -8.55 -5.38 -1.38
CA ALA A 200 -7.88 -5.46 -0.09
C ALA A 200 -6.72 -6.47 -0.12
N VAL A 201 -6.95 -7.65 -0.70
CA VAL A 201 -5.90 -8.67 -0.90
C VAL A 201 -4.80 -8.14 -1.82
N ALA A 202 -5.14 -7.43 -2.89
CA ALA A 202 -4.16 -6.84 -3.80
C ALA A 202 -3.27 -5.78 -3.13
N ILE A 203 -3.82 -4.95 -2.23
CA ILE A 203 -3.07 -4.00 -1.39
C ILE A 203 -2.08 -4.74 -0.49
N PHE A 204 -2.54 -5.78 0.19
CA PHE A 204 -1.70 -6.62 1.04
C PHE A 204 -0.54 -7.24 0.25
N VAL A 205 -0.82 -7.81 -0.92
CA VAL A 205 0.21 -8.39 -1.80
C VAL A 205 1.21 -7.32 -2.24
N LYS A 206 0.75 -6.13 -2.64
CA LYS A 206 1.65 -5.04 -3.06
C LYS A 206 2.58 -4.59 -1.92
N THR A 207 2.06 -4.46 -0.71
CA THR A 207 2.86 -4.08 0.45
C THR A 207 3.93 -5.13 0.79
N ASN A 208 3.57 -6.42 0.72
CA ASN A 208 4.54 -7.50 0.93
C ASN A 208 5.60 -7.58 -0.18
N LEU A 209 5.21 -7.37 -1.45
CA LEU A 209 6.15 -7.32 -2.56
C LEU A 209 7.19 -6.21 -2.39
N TRP A 210 6.76 -5.00 -2.02
CA TRP A 210 7.67 -3.90 -1.71
C TRP A 210 8.67 -4.28 -0.62
N TYR A 211 8.19 -4.92 0.45
CA TYR A 211 9.05 -5.31 1.55
C TYR A 211 10.07 -6.39 1.15
N LEU A 212 9.66 -7.38 0.37
CA LEU A 212 10.57 -8.39 -0.17
C LEU A 212 11.62 -7.75 -1.09
N GLU A 213 11.22 -6.79 -1.92
CA GLU A 213 12.14 -6.02 -2.77
C GLU A 213 13.20 -5.31 -1.91
N LEU A 214 12.78 -4.62 -0.84
CA LEU A 214 13.68 -3.98 0.12
C LEU A 214 14.69 -4.96 0.72
N LEU A 215 14.24 -6.12 1.19
CA LEU A 215 15.10 -7.15 1.79
C LEU A 215 16.12 -7.70 0.78
N ILE A 216 15.69 -7.94 -0.47
CA ILE A 216 16.58 -8.41 -1.54
C ILE A 216 17.67 -7.37 -1.84
N TYR A 217 17.29 -6.10 -2.04
CA TYR A 217 18.29 -5.04 -2.25
C TYR A 217 19.25 -4.93 -1.09
N THR A 218 18.76 -4.98 0.15
CA THR A 218 19.61 -4.90 1.35
C THR A 218 20.62 -6.04 1.43
N SER A 219 20.23 -7.26 1.04
CA SER A 219 21.13 -8.42 1.10
C SER A 219 22.31 -8.32 0.15
N VAL A 220 22.13 -7.68 -1.01
CA VAL A 220 23.17 -7.53 -2.03
C VAL A 220 23.94 -6.20 -1.95
N ALA A 221 23.64 -5.36 -0.97
CA ALA A 221 24.23 -4.02 -0.81
C ALA A 221 25.76 -3.97 -0.87
N PRO A 222 26.52 -4.93 -0.30
CA PRO A 222 27.98 -4.89 -0.35
C PRO A 222 28.56 -4.86 -1.78
N LEU A 223 27.88 -5.51 -2.75
CA LEU A 223 28.39 -5.66 -4.12
C LEU A 223 28.45 -4.31 -4.86
N PRO A 224 27.33 -3.58 -5.07
CA PRO A 224 27.40 -2.30 -5.75
C PRO A 224 28.14 -1.22 -4.92
N MET A 225 28.09 -1.28 -3.59
CA MET A 225 28.82 -0.31 -2.76
C MET A 225 30.34 -0.48 -2.86
N SER A 226 30.84 -1.67 -3.19
CA SER A 226 32.26 -1.91 -3.42
C SER A 226 32.83 -1.22 -4.67
N THR A 227 31.97 -0.77 -5.58
CA THR A 227 32.40 -0.11 -6.84
C THR A 227 32.61 1.40 -6.71
N PHE A 228 32.25 2.03 -5.60
CA PHE A 228 32.36 3.49 -5.42
C PHE A 228 33.77 4.07 -5.67
N MET A 229 34.79 3.29 -5.44
CA MET A 229 36.19 3.74 -5.55
C MET A 229 36.58 4.05 -6.99
N ASN A 230 36.05 3.32 -7.96
CA ASN A 230 36.44 3.41 -9.36
C ASN A 230 35.78 4.57 -10.07
N ARG A 231 36.50 5.33 -10.89
CA ARG A 231 35.97 6.43 -11.69
C ARG A 231 34.95 5.97 -12.75
N GLU A 232 35.16 4.79 -13.31
CA GLU A 232 34.31 4.23 -14.37
C GLU A 232 33.11 3.47 -13.79
N TRP A 233 33.34 2.65 -12.74
CA TRP A 233 32.34 1.76 -12.15
C TRP A 233 31.60 2.37 -10.93
N GLY A 234 32.08 3.48 -10.40
CA GLY A 234 31.47 4.16 -9.25
C GLY A 234 30.02 4.58 -9.51
N GLN A 235 29.62 4.72 -10.78
CA GLN A 235 28.26 5.00 -11.16
C GLN A 235 27.30 3.86 -10.79
N ILE A 236 27.77 2.60 -10.75
CA ILE A 236 26.97 1.45 -10.31
C ILE A 236 26.56 1.63 -8.85
N GLY A 237 27.52 1.94 -7.97
CA GLY A 237 27.25 2.22 -6.58
C GLY A 237 26.32 3.41 -6.36
N ASN A 238 26.54 4.53 -7.09
CA ASN A 238 25.70 5.71 -7.03
C ASN A 238 24.25 5.41 -7.45
N ASN A 239 24.05 4.69 -8.53
CA ASN A 239 22.71 4.30 -8.98
C ASN A 239 22.04 3.37 -7.98
N TYR A 240 22.80 2.45 -7.39
CA TYR A 240 22.29 1.59 -6.33
C TYR A 240 21.82 2.38 -5.11
N VAL A 241 22.59 3.35 -4.62
CA VAL A 241 22.17 4.18 -3.47
C VAL A 241 20.91 4.97 -3.78
N ARG A 242 20.80 5.55 -4.98
CA ARG A 242 19.58 6.22 -5.41
C ARG A 242 18.40 5.25 -5.42
N LYS A 243 18.58 4.04 -5.95
CA LYS A 243 17.54 3.01 -6.00
C LYS A 243 17.11 2.57 -4.61
N ILE A 244 18.06 2.32 -3.70
CA ILE A 244 17.72 1.90 -2.33
C ILE A 244 17.01 3.01 -1.55
N ILE A 245 17.41 4.28 -1.71
CA ILE A 245 16.69 5.40 -1.14
C ILE A 245 15.26 5.43 -1.68
N ALA A 246 15.07 5.28 -2.99
CA ALA A 246 13.75 5.25 -3.60
C ALA A 246 12.89 4.10 -3.03
N VAL A 247 13.44 2.90 -2.90
CA VAL A 247 12.71 1.75 -2.34
C VAL A 247 12.37 1.99 -0.85
N CYS A 248 13.29 2.54 -0.05
CA CYS A 248 13.03 2.85 1.35
C CYS A 248 11.92 3.90 1.53
N PHE A 249 11.83 4.88 0.63
CA PHE A 249 10.80 5.92 0.67
C PHE A 249 9.49 5.51 -0.03
N GLU A 250 9.46 4.42 -0.78
CA GLU A 250 8.22 3.94 -1.41
C GLU A 250 7.12 3.68 -0.36
N GLY A 251 7.48 3.13 0.81
CA GLY A 251 6.54 2.94 1.93
C GLY A 251 5.91 4.25 2.40
N PHE A 252 6.68 5.34 2.48
CA PHE A 252 6.16 6.67 2.78
C PHE A 252 5.11 7.12 1.75
N PHE A 253 5.39 6.96 0.44
CA PHE A 253 4.43 7.31 -0.61
C PHE A 253 3.17 6.44 -0.59
N MET A 254 3.28 5.16 -0.19
CA MET A 254 2.11 4.31 0.02
C MET A 254 1.21 4.85 1.14
N LEU A 255 1.78 5.31 2.27
CA LEU A 255 0.99 5.90 3.36
C LEU A 255 0.34 7.23 2.96
N VAL A 256 1.04 8.05 2.18
CA VAL A 256 0.43 9.26 1.60
C VAL A 256 -0.76 8.90 0.71
N ALA A 257 -0.65 7.83 -0.10
CA ALA A 257 -1.75 7.36 -0.93
C ALA A 257 -2.95 6.87 -0.10
N PHE A 258 -2.72 6.19 1.03
CA PHE A 258 -3.80 5.80 1.96
C PHE A 258 -4.52 7.02 2.55
N GLY A 259 -3.77 8.05 2.98
CA GLY A 259 -4.35 9.29 3.49
C GLY A 259 -5.18 10.05 2.44
N LEU A 260 -4.65 10.16 1.21
CA LEU A 260 -5.38 10.78 0.10
C LEU A 260 -6.64 10.00 -0.27
N TYR A 261 -6.60 8.67 -0.25
CA TYR A 261 -7.77 7.83 -0.47
C TYR A 261 -8.86 8.08 0.57
N SER A 262 -8.50 8.11 1.86
CA SER A 262 -9.43 8.42 2.94
C SER A 262 -10.10 9.78 2.72
N ALA A 263 -9.31 10.81 2.37
CA ALA A 263 -9.84 12.14 2.07
C ALA A 263 -10.76 12.15 0.83
N LEU A 264 -10.42 11.40 -0.22
CA LEU A 264 -11.26 11.28 -1.43
C LEU A 264 -12.62 10.66 -1.11
N VAL A 265 -12.64 9.55 -0.36
CA VAL A 265 -13.89 8.87 -0.03
C VAL A 265 -14.76 9.70 0.90
N MET A 266 -14.17 10.42 1.86
CA MET A 266 -14.90 11.34 2.74
C MET A 266 -15.55 12.50 1.98
N ASN A 267 -14.95 12.96 0.89
CA ASN A 267 -15.43 14.08 0.08
C ASN A 267 -16.31 13.64 -1.11
N LEU A 268 -16.63 12.35 -1.25
CA LEU A 268 -17.59 11.91 -2.25
C LEU A 268 -18.96 12.53 -1.97
N GLN A 269 -19.38 13.45 -2.83
CA GLN A 269 -20.72 14.03 -2.80
C GLN A 269 -21.59 13.24 -3.78
N PHE A 270 -22.67 12.69 -3.25
CA PHE A 270 -23.69 12.03 -4.06
C PHE A 270 -24.82 13.04 -4.31
N ALA A 271 -25.18 13.25 -5.56
CA ALA A 271 -26.32 14.10 -5.89
C ALA A 271 -27.64 13.45 -5.41
N ASP A 272 -28.57 14.28 -4.93
CA ASP A 272 -29.92 13.82 -4.62
C ASP A 272 -30.61 13.37 -5.91
N GLY A 273 -30.85 12.07 -6.06
CA GLY A 273 -31.44 11.46 -7.26
C GLY A 273 -30.51 10.51 -8.01
N ASP A 274 -29.21 10.43 -7.67
CA ASP A 274 -28.32 9.44 -8.24
C ASP A 274 -28.80 8.03 -7.90
N GLU A 275 -28.79 7.14 -8.92
CA GLU A 275 -29.13 5.74 -8.73
C GLU A 275 -28.13 5.06 -7.74
N PHE A 276 -28.64 4.17 -6.91
CA PHE A 276 -27.82 3.37 -5.98
C PHE A 276 -26.59 2.73 -6.63
N MET A 277 -26.78 2.20 -7.84
CA MET A 277 -25.73 1.56 -8.61
C MET A 277 -24.58 2.52 -8.93
N LEU A 278 -24.86 3.76 -9.31
CA LEU A 278 -23.83 4.77 -9.62
C LEU A 278 -23.00 5.13 -8.38
N LYS A 279 -23.66 5.31 -7.24
CA LYS A 279 -23.00 5.61 -5.96
C LYS A 279 -22.07 4.48 -5.53
N LEU A 280 -22.51 3.23 -5.69
CA LEU A 280 -21.71 2.05 -5.40
C LEU A 280 -20.48 1.95 -6.33
N PHE A 281 -20.66 2.18 -7.65
CA PHE A 281 -19.55 2.19 -8.61
C PHE A 281 -18.52 3.30 -8.34
N MET A 282 -18.97 4.50 -7.96
CA MET A 282 -18.04 5.60 -7.58
C MET A 282 -17.20 5.21 -6.39
N THR A 283 -17.79 4.59 -5.38
CA THR A 283 -17.07 4.15 -4.18
C THR A 283 -16.04 3.06 -4.48
N ILE A 284 -16.42 2.07 -5.29
CA ILE A 284 -15.50 1.00 -5.75
C ILE A 284 -14.40 1.61 -6.64
N GLY A 285 -14.74 2.57 -7.50
CA GLY A 285 -13.80 3.28 -8.36
C GLY A 285 -12.67 3.97 -7.56
N CYS A 286 -12.99 4.55 -6.41
CA CYS A 286 -11.98 5.11 -5.50
C CYS A 286 -11.02 4.02 -4.97
N GLY A 287 -11.52 2.82 -4.68
CA GLY A 287 -10.68 1.68 -4.28
C GLY A 287 -9.71 1.25 -5.39
N PHE A 288 -10.17 1.21 -6.64
CA PHE A 288 -9.29 0.97 -7.79
C PHE A 288 -8.26 2.08 -7.98
N ALA A 289 -8.66 3.35 -7.81
CA ALA A 289 -7.73 4.48 -7.87
C ALA A 289 -6.62 4.35 -6.81
N LEU A 290 -6.97 3.95 -5.59
CA LEU A 290 -5.98 3.65 -4.55
C LEU A 290 -5.02 2.54 -5.00
N PHE A 291 -5.54 1.41 -5.46
CA PHE A 291 -4.71 0.28 -5.89
C PHE A 291 -3.72 0.68 -7.00
N PHE A 292 -4.20 1.36 -8.04
CA PHE A 292 -3.33 1.83 -9.13
C PHE A 292 -2.30 2.88 -8.65
N THR A 293 -2.66 3.72 -7.68
CA THR A 293 -1.71 4.67 -7.08
C THR A 293 -0.62 3.94 -6.30
N LEU A 294 -0.97 2.90 -5.54
CA LEU A 294 0.01 2.05 -4.85
C LEU A 294 0.95 1.32 -5.82
N CYS A 295 0.43 0.83 -6.95
CA CYS A 295 1.26 0.23 -7.99
C CYS A 295 2.26 1.23 -8.61
N LYS A 296 1.91 2.52 -8.63
CA LYS A 296 2.78 3.60 -9.13
C LYS A 296 3.69 4.19 -8.06
N ALA A 297 3.50 3.89 -6.78
CA ALA A 297 4.27 4.48 -5.68
C ALA A 297 5.78 4.28 -5.84
N GLY A 298 6.22 3.09 -6.28
CA GLY A 298 7.62 2.79 -6.59
C GLY A 298 8.18 3.65 -7.72
N ASN A 299 7.41 3.84 -8.80
CA ASN A 299 7.82 4.69 -9.92
C ASN A 299 7.88 6.17 -9.52
N ILE A 300 6.94 6.62 -8.69
CA ILE A 300 6.94 7.99 -8.15
C ILE A 300 8.19 8.20 -7.29
N SER A 301 8.46 7.27 -6.38
CA SER A 301 9.66 7.33 -5.55
C SER A 301 10.94 7.31 -6.39
N ALA A 302 11.05 6.40 -7.36
CA ALA A 302 12.20 6.34 -8.28
C ALA A 302 12.39 7.66 -9.05
N SER A 303 11.31 8.28 -9.51
CA SER A 303 11.36 9.57 -10.20
C SER A 303 11.86 10.70 -9.29
N VAL A 304 11.38 10.77 -8.04
CA VAL A 304 11.79 11.79 -7.06
C VAL A 304 13.29 11.71 -6.75
N PHE A 305 13.83 10.49 -6.63
CA PHE A 305 15.24 10.28 -6.31
C PHE A 305 16.13 10.06 -7.54
N ASN A 306 15.59 10.26 -8.76
CA ASN A 306 16.29 10.06 -10.03
C ASN A 306 16.98 8.67 -10.09
N ALA A 307 16.26 7.65 -9.67
CA ALA A 307 16.68 6.26 -9.64
C ALA A 307 16.17 5.53 -10.89
N HIS A 308 17.01 5.50 -11.93
CA HIS A 308 16.70 4.85 -13.23
C HIS A 308 17.51 3.58 -13.39
#